data_fcdbdcf908efc6c36f0dc77a92b49492
#
_entry.id   fcdbdcf908efc6c36f0dc77a92b49492
#
_cell.length_a   1.000
_cell.length_b   1.000
_cell.length_c   1.000
_cell.angle_alpha   90.00
_cell.angle_beta   90.00
_cell.angle_gamma   90.00
#
_symmetry.space_group_name_H-M   'P 1'
#
loop_
_entity.id
_entity.type
_entity.pdbx_description
1 polymer ?
#
loop_
_entity_poly.entity_id
_entity_poly.type
_entity_poly.pdbx_seq_one_letter_code
_entity_poly.pdbx_strand_id
1 'polypeptide(L)'
;NKIRYNRYYHSISVATLSLYYSKLKHLNEYETKHLAVASLLHDIGHGPLSHSMEPAFQDRFGISHHTNSNDIIKGDKTLFKDEINSILRDENINIEYVLALLNNEVSNDTSFALSNPINIDTIDGIYRTYSQSLPTKTQKLHLALLPKQKEIVEALVNKDKSKLDEFWNLKDRVYKTIIHKEENLKADSIAIEFVKSEKNIDKESFFFSDKEFKQKYSKLFYKLAKNEIKEKELIYKKRNYYIDEDE
;
A
#
# COMPACT_ATOMS: atom_id res chain seq x y z
N ASN A 1 4.48 -24.31 -7.45
CA ASN A 1 3.51 -23.37 -6.89
C ASN A 1 4.17 -22.01 -6.81
N LYS A 2 3.74 -21.05 -7.66
CA LYS A 2 4.14 -19.64 -7.51
C LYS A 2 3.55 -19.13 -6.20
N ILE A 3 4.39 -18.55 -5.35
CA ILE A 3 3.95 -17.83 -4.16
C ILE A 3 3.13 -16.65 -4.67
N ARG A 4 1.83 -16.65 -4.37
CA ARG A 4 0.96 -15.52 -4.70
C ARG A 4 1.02 -14.55 -3.54
N TYR A 5 1.71 -13.45 -3.74
CA TYR A 5 1.61 -12.29 -2.88
C TYR A 5 0.31 -11.55 -3.23
N ASN A 6 -0.51 -11.28 -2.23
CA ASN A 6 -1.73 -10.50 -2.37
C ASN A 6 -1.82 -9.48 -1.22
N ARG A 7 -2.73 -8.53 -1.34
CA ARG A 7 -2.94 -7.49 -0.33
C ARG A 7 -3.31 -8.06 1.04
N TYR A 8 -4.04 -9.16 1.10
CA TYR A 8 -4.37 -9.80 2.36
C TYR A 8 -3.14 -10.13 3.19
N TYR A 9 -2.13 -10.79 2.60
CA TYR A 9 -0.89 -11.09 3.33
C TYR A 9 -0.07 -9.84 3.63
N HIS A 10 -0.14 -8.81 2.79
CA HIS A 10 0.48 -7.52 3.06
C HIS A 10 -0.15 -6.88 4.30
N SER A 11 -1.46 -6.72 4.35
CA SER A 11 -2.17 -6.13 5.49
C SER A 11 -1.91 -6.90 6.80
N ILE A 12 -1.92 -8.24 6.77
CA ILE A 12 -1.57 -9.07 7.94
C ILE A 12 -0.12 -8.84 8.39
N SER A 13 0.81 -8.72 7.44
CA SER A 13 2.22 -8.45 7.76
C SER A 13 2.40 -7.07 8.36
N VAL A 14 1.79 -6.04 7.80
CA VAL A 14 1.83 -4.67 8.31
C VAL A 14 1.23 -4.62 9.72
N ALA A 15 0.08 -5.25 9.96
CA ALA A 15 -0.50 -5.37 11.31
C ALA A 15 0.40 -6.14 12.29
N THR A 16 1.10 -7.19 11.83
CA THR A 16 2.07 -7.92 12.67
C THR A 16 3.26 -7.04 13.04
N LEU A 17 3.77 -6.25 12.11
CA LEU A 17 4.86 -5.31 12.37
C LEU A 17 4.41 -4.17 13.28
N SER A 18 3.16 -3.71 13.18
CA SER A 18 2.62 -2.68 14.08
C SER A 18 2.52 -3.17 15.54
N LEU A 19 2.11 -4.42 15.74
CA LEU A 19 2.13 -5.04 17.06
C LEU A 19 3.56 -5.15 17.62
N TYR A 20 4.53 -5.46 16.76
CA TYR A 20 5.94 -5.50 17.16
C TYR A 20 6.48 -4.10 17.52
N TYR A 21 6.17 -3.11 16.70
CA TYR A 21 6.48 -1.71 16.98
C TYR A 21 5.87 -1.24 18.29
N SER A 22 4.58 -1.52 18.53
CA SER A 22 3.89 -1.17 19.78
C SER A 22 4.58 -1.73 21.01
N LYS A 23 5.06 -2.98 20.92
CA LYS A 23 5.84 -3.61 22.01
C LYS A 23 7.15 -2.88 22.27
N LEU A 24 7.89 -2.49 21.23
CA LEU A 24 9.17 -1.78 21.37
C LEU A 24 8.99 -0.37 21.94
N LYS A 25 7.90 0.31 21.56
CA LYS A 25 7.56 1.66 22.01
C LYS A 25 6.79 1.69 23.34
N HIS A 26 6.49 0.51 23.92
CA HIS A 26 5.70 0.38 25.14
C HIS A 26 4.34 1.11 25.05
N LEU A 27 3.70 1.06 23.87
CA LEU A 27 2.37 1.62 23.67
C LEU A 27 1.36 0.91 24.58
N ASN A 28 0.39 1.66 25.09
CA ASN A 28 -0.68 1.07 25.89
C ASN A 28 -1.62 0.19 25.05
N GLU A 29 -2.53 -0.52 25.70
CA GLU A 29 -3.45 -1.46 25.03
C GLU A 29 -4.34 -0.75 24.00
N TYR A 30 -4.86 0.45 24.33
CA TYR A 30 -5.67 1.23 23.43
C TYR A 30 -4.91 1.62 22.16
N GLU A 31 -3.73 2.20 22.27
CA GLU A 31 -2.89 2.59 21.16
C GLU A 31 -2.48 1.37 20.31
N THR A 32 -2.07 0.29 20.95
CA THR A 32 -1.67 -0.96 20.29
C THR A 32 -2.82 -1.53 19.45
N LYS A 33 -4.02 -1.62 20.03
CA LYS A 33 -5.21 -2.15 19.36
C LYS A 33 -5.56 -1.30 18.12
N HIS A 34 -5.61 0.02 18.29
CA HIS A 34 -6.00 0.92 17.20
C HIS A 34 -4.94 1.01 16.09
N LEU A 35 -3.64 0.98 16.44
CA LEU A 35 -2.58 0.92 15.44
C LEU A 35 -2.63 -0.39 14.65
N ALA A 36 -2.87 -1.52 15.30
CA ALA A 36 -3.01 -2.80 14.60
C ALA A 36 -4.21 -2.80 13.64
N VAL A 37 -5.35 -2.24 14.05
CA VAL A 37 -6.54 -2.10 13.20
C VAL A 37 -6.28 -1.14 12.04
N ALA A 38 -5.69 0.04 12.29
CA ALA A 38 -5.30 0.97 11.22
C ALA A 38 -4.37 0.30 10.21
N SER A 39 -3.35 -0.41 10.69
CA SER A 39 -2.41 -1.17 9.86
C SER A 39 -3.08 -2.28 9.05
N LEU A 40 -4.10 -2.94 9.59
CA LEU A 40 -4.85 -3.97 8.87
C LEU A 40 -5.70 -3.39 7.76
N LEU A 41 -6.26 -2.20 7.96
CA LEU A 41 -7.24 -1.55 7.09
C LEU A 41 -6.62 -0.50 6.13
N HIS A 42 -5.32 -0.19 6.23
CA HIS A 42 -4.70 0.91 5.47
C HIS A 42 -4.95 0.83 3.96
N ASP A 43 -4.98 -0.38 3.40
CA ASP A 43 -5.13 -0.67 1.96
C ASP A 43 -6.53 -1.11 1.55
N ILE A 44 -7.54 -1.07 2.46
CA ILE A 44 -8.87 -1.62 2.20
C ILE A 44 -9.59 -0.90 1.06
N GLY A 45 -9.26 0.36 0.84
CA GLY A 45 -9.87 1.23 -0.18
C GLY A 45 -9.33 1.06 -1.59
N HIS A 46 -8.33 0.22 -1.82
CA HIS A 46 -7.73 0.08 -3.14
C HIS A 46 -8.66 -0.53 -4.18
N GLY A 47 -8.75 0.15 -5.33
CA GLY A 47 -9.40 -0.36 -6.54
C GLY A 47 -8.55 -1.37 -7.33
N PRO A 48 -9.04 -1.80 -8.51
CA PRO A 48 -8.34 -2.74 -9.37
C PRO A 48 -7.01 -2.17 -9.85
N LEU A 49 -5.99 -3.04 -9.96
CA LEU A 49 -4.61 -2.69 -10.31
C LEU A 49 -3.98 -1.62 -9.40
N SER A 50 -4.55 -1.37 -8.20
CA SER A 50 -3.99 -0.50 -7.17
C SER A 50 -3.57 0.88 -7.70
N HIS A 51 -2.35 1.31 -7.39
CA HIS A 51 -1.80 2.62 -7.76
C HIS A 51 -1.68 2.86 -9.27
N SER A 52 -1.64 1.81 -10.09
CA SER A 52 -1.48 1.94 -11.56
C SER A 52 -2.66 2.67 -12.22
N MET A 53 -3.87 2.54 -11.70
CA MET A 53 -5.07 3.18 -12.28
C MET A 53 -5.64 4.30 -11.43
N GLU A 54 -5.28 4.36 -10.17
CA GLU A 54 -5.82 5.33 -9.22
C GLU A 54 -5.72 6.80 -9.70
N PRO A 55 -4.59 7.28 -10.28
CA PRO A 55 -4.52 8.66 -10.77
C PRO A 55 -5.61 8.99 -11.78
N ALA A 56 -5.97 8.03 -12.65
CA ALA A 56 -7.01 8.24 -13.64
C ALA A 56 -8.43 8.21 -13.05
N PHE A 57 -8.67 7.37 -12.04
CA PHE A 57 -9.92 7.38 -11.28
C PHE A 57 -10.08 8.66 -10.45
N GLN A 58 -9.00 9.13 -9.84
CA GLN A 58 -8.97 10.41 -9.12
C GLN A 58 -9.30 11.58 -10.06
N ASP A 59 -8.65 11.65 -11.24
CA ASP A 59 -8.88 12.70 -12.22
C ASP A 59 -10.31 12.69 -12.78
N ARG A 60 -10.86 11.50 -13.03
CA ARG A 60 -12.14 11.35 -13.73
C ARG A 60 -13.35 11.35 -12.81
N PHE A 61 -13.22 10.78 -11.62
CA PHE A 61 -14.33 10.51 -10.71
C PHE A 61 -14.14 11.05 -9.29
N GLY A 62 -12.96 11.63 -8.99
CA GLY A 62 -12.65 12.16 -7.66
C GLY A 62 -12.49 11.07 -6.58
N ILE A 63 -12.18 9.83 -6.97
CA ILE A 63 -12.05 8.71 -6.04
C ILE A 63 -10.60 8.24 -5.93
N SER A 64 -10.12 8.08 -4.70
CA SER A 64 -8.82 7.51 -4.37
C SER A 64 -8.97 6.38 -3.35
N HIS A 65 -7.92 5.60 -3.14
CA HIS A 65 -7.93 4.57 -2.10
C HIS A 65 -8.10 5.17 -0.71
N HIS A 66 -7.56 6.35 -0.42
CA HIS A 66 -7.73 7.03 0.86
C HIS A 66 -9.20 7.41 1.11
N THR A 67 -9.85 8.11 0.15
CA THR A 67 -11.26 8.48 0.31
C THR A 67 -12.15 7.25 0.43
N ASN A 68 -11.87 6.22 -0.35
CA ASN A 68 -12.61 4.98 -0.32
C ASN A 68 -12.38 4.18 0.99
N SER A 69 -11.14 4.15 1.53
CA SER A 69 -10.87 3.56 2.84
C SER A 69 -11.68 4.25 3.95
N ASN A 70 -11.72 5.58 3.93
CA ASN A 70 -12.48 6.35 4.90
C ASN A 70 -13.98 6.01 4.82
N ASP A 71 -14.55 5.96 3.61
CA ASP A 71 -15.96 5.64 3.40
C ASP A 71 -16.29 4.21 3.86
N ILE A 72 -15.40 3.23 3.59
CA ILE A 72 -15.55 1.84 4.04
C ILE A 72 -15.52 1.76 5.56
N ILE A 73 -14.55 2.40 6.21
CA ILE A 73 -14.37 2.36 7.65
C ILE A 73 -15.52 3.07 8.38
N LYS A 74 -16.03 4.17 7.81
CA LYS A 74 -17.21 4.89 8.33
C LYS A 74 -18.54 4.16 8.10
N GLY A 75 -18.59 3.25 7.12
CA GLY A 75 -19.82 2.58 6.72
C GLY A 75 -20.72 3.41 5.80
N ASP A 76 -20.21 4.53 5.24
CA ASP A 76 -21.05 5.51 4.55
C ASP A 76 -21.48 5.10 3.13
N LYS A 77 -20.63 4.37 2.38
CA LYS A 77 -20.97 3.98 0.99
C LYS A 77 -20.12 2.81 0.53
N THR A 78 -20.61 1.61 0.56
CA THR A 78 -19.69 0.58 0.17
C THR A 78 -20.32 -0.69 -0.37
N LEU A 79 -19.53 -1.42 -1.14
CA LEU A 79 -19.74 -2.81 -1.48
C LEU A 79 -19.89 -3.70 -0.23
N PHE A 80 -19.25 -3.32 0.86
CA PHE A 80 -19.28 -4.02 2.15
C PHE A 80 -20.40 -3.48 3.06
N LYS A 81 -21.22 -2.54 2.57
CA LYS A 81 -22.22 -1.84 3.36
C LYS A 81 -21.58 -1.28 4.65
N ASP A 82 -22.16 -1.62 5.80
CA ASP A 82 -21.69 -1.21 7.12
C ASP A 82 -20.97 -2.36 7.88
N GLU A 83 -20.69 -3.48 7.21
CA GLU A 83 -20.11 -4.67 7.88
C GLU A 83 -18.82 -4.36 8.62
N ILE A 84 -17.87 -3.65 7.98
CA ILE A 84 -16.60 -3.28 8.61
C ILE A 84 -16.85 -2.35 9.79
N ASN A 85 -17.68 -1.32 9.61
CA ASN A 85 -18.01 -0.37 10.67
C ASN A 85 -18.72 -1.07 11.85
N SER A 86 -19.64 -2.00 11.58
CA SER A 86 -20.30 -2.81 12.62
C SER A 86 -19.28 -3.62 13.41
N ILE A 87 -18.40 -4.36 12.74
CA ILE A 87 -17.35 -5.15 13.41
C ILE A 87 -16.47 -4.25 14.29
N LEU A 88 -16.04 -3.09 13.77
CA LEU A 88 -15.23 -2.15 14.54
C LEU A 88 -15.92 -1.64 15.80
N ARG A 89 -17.23 -1.37 15.72
CA ARG A 89 -18.04 -0.96 16.88
C ARG A 89 -18.21 -2.09 17.89
N ASP A 90 -18.53 -3.30 17.43
CA ASP A 90 -18.71 -4.48 18.27
C ASP A 90 -17.43 -4.81 19.05
N GLU A 91 -16.27 -4.56 18.42
CA GLU A 91 -14.95 -4.73 19.03
C GLU A 91 -14.48 -3.49 19.83
N ASN A 92 -15.33 -2.51 20.07
CA ASN A 92 -14.99 -1.27 20.78
C ASN A 92 -13.78 -0.53 20.19
N ILE A 93 -13.68 -0.45 18.86
CA ILE A 93 -12.70 0.33 18.15
C ILE A 93 -13.18 1.76 17.99
N ASN A 94 -12.35 2.72 18.37
CA ASN A 94 -12.61 4.13 18.09
C ASN A 94 -12.29 4.40 16.61
N ILE A 95 -13.35 4.48 15.80
CA ILE A 95 -13.29 4.65 14.35
C ILE A 95 -12.60 5.97 14.00
N GLU A 96 -12.91 7.05 14.69
CA GLU A 96 -12.31 8.37 14.43
C GLU A 96 -10.81 8.36 14.69
N TYR A 97 -10.35 7.65 15.73
CA TYR A 97 -8.93 7.52 15.99
C TYR A 97 -8.20 6.67 14.94
N VAL A 98 -8.83 5.59 14.46
CA VAL A 98 -8.28 4.78 13.34
C VAL A 98 -8.14 5.65 12.08
N LEU A 99 -9.17 6.43 11.75
CA LEU A 99 -9.14 7.34 10.60
C LEU A 99 -8.09 8.43 10.76
N ALA A 100 -7.96 9.01 11.96
CA ALA A 100 -6.94 10.02 12.25
C ALA A 100 -5.51 9.47 12.08
N LEU A 101 -5.27 8.20 12.46
CA LEU A 101 -3.99 7.52 12.22
C LEU A 101 -3.74 7.33 10.71
N LEU A 102 -4.74 6.89 9.94
CA LEU A 102 -4.61 6.65 8.50
C LEU A 102 -4.45 7.94 7.69
N ASN A 103 -5.06 9.03 8.13
CA ASN A 103 -5.03 10.33 7.47
C ASN A 103 -3.87 11.22 7.92
N ASN A 104 -3.01 10.74 8.83
CA ASN A 104 -1.91 11.52 9.44
C ASN A 104 -2.40 12.79 10.17
N GLU A 105 -3.57 12.72 10.82
CA GLU A 105 -4.17 13.83 11.58
C GLU A 105 -3.70 13.85 13.04
N VAL A 106 -2.97 12.82 13.46
CA VAL A 106 -2.39 12.69 14.80
C VAL A 106 -0.87 12.68 14.67
N SER A 107 -0.19 13.37 15.59
CA SER A 107 1.27 13.37 15.69
C SER A 107 1.70 12.84 17.05
N ASN A 108 1.91 11.53 17.16
CA ASN A 108 2.36 10.85 18.34
C ASN A 108 3.15 9.59 17.98
N ASP A 109 3.68 8.88 18.96
CA ASP A 109 4.42 7.63 18.73
C ASP A 109 3.60 6.57 17.97
N THR A 110 2.28 6.55 18.14
CA THR A 110 1.40 5.62 17.44
C THR A 110 1.33 5.94 15.93
N SER A 111 1.13 7.20 15.58
CA SER A 111 1.04 7.63 14.19
C SER A 111 2.39 7.56 13.46
N PHE A 112 3.50 7.73 14.20
CA PHE A 112 4.85 7.65 13.65
C PHE A 112 5.09 6.32 12.91
N ALA A 113 4.48 5.22 13.36
CA ALA A 113 4.60 3.92 12.72
C ALA A 113 4.08 3.89 11.26
N LEU A 114 3.12 4.76 10.91
CA LEU A 114 2.47 4.81 9.59
C LEU A 114 2.85 6.04 8.76
N SER A 115 3.30 7.14 9.38
CA SER A 115 3.44 8.46 8.75
C SER A 115 4.84 8.80 8.24
N ASN A 116 5.87 8.06 8.63
CA ASN A 116 7.25 8.33 8.24
C ASN A 116 7.60 7.87 6.83
N PRO A 117 8.63 8.45 6.18
CA PRO A 117 9.18 7.98 4.92
C PRO A 117 9.68 6.52 4.95
N ILE A 118 10.15 6.06 6.12
CA ILE A 118 10.36 4.65 6.45
C ILE A 118 9.31 4.30 7.49
N ASN A 119 8.20 3.75 7.06
CA ASN A 119 7.10 3.29 7.89
C ASN A 119 6.88 1.79 7.72
N ILE A 120 6.01 1.22 8.53
CA ILE A 120 5.78 -0.23 8.58
C ILE A 120 5.24 -0.75 7.24
N ASP A 121 4.35 -0.03 6.56
CA ASP A 121 3.85 -0.36 5.24
C ASP A 121 4.97 -0.38 4.21
N THR A 122 5.78 0.69 4.16
CA THR A 122 6.94 0.79 3.26
C THR A 122 7.94 -0.35 3.52
N ILE A 123 8.19 -0.71 4.79
CA ILE A 123 9.10 -1.82 5.14
C ILE A 123 8.56 -3.13 4.52
N ASP A 124 7.30 -3.48 4.74
CA ASP A 124 6.74 -4.71 4.16
C ASP A 124 6.72 -4.66 2.64
N GLY A 125 6.24 -3.58 2.05
CA GLY A 125 6.14 -3.40 0.60
C GLY A 125 7.47 -3.56 -0.13
N ILE A 126 8.54 -2.96 0.37
CA ILE A 126 9.89 -3.05 -0.22
C ILE A 126 10.46 -4.45 -0.13
N TYR A 127 10.43 -5.08 1.05
CA TYR A 127 10.95 -6.44 1.21
C TYR A 127 10.16 -7.46 0.36
N ARG A 128 8.85 -7.29 0.28
CA ARG A 128 7.97 -8.13 -0.54
C ARG A 128 8.28 -7.98 -2.02
N THR A 129 8.36 -6.75 -2.52
CA THR A 129 8.68 -6.45 -3.92
C THR A 129 10.06 -6.98 -4.28
N TYR A 130 11.06 -6.74 -3.43
CA TYR A 130 12.39 -7.30 -3.62
C TYR A 130 12.38 -8.83 -3.69
N SER A 131 11.69 -9.51 -2.77
CA SER A 131 11.59 -10.95 -2.77
C SER A 131 10.96 -11.51 -4.04
N GLN A 132 9.93 -10.84 -4.57
CA GLN A 132 9.28 -11.24 -5.83
C GLN A 132 10.19 -11.12 -7.05
N SER A 133 11.14 -10.18 -7.03
CA SER A 133 12.10 -9.99 -8.13
C SER A 133 13.18 -11.07 -8.17
N LEU A 134 13.35 -11.84 -7.10
CA LEU A 134 14.31 -12.93 -7.04
C LEU A 134 13.82 -14.16 -7.83
N PRO A 135 14.73 -15.04 -8.26
CA PRO A 135 14.35 -16.31 -8.86
C PRO A 135 13.37 -17.09 -7.97
N THR A 136 12.41 -17.79 -8.57
CA THR A 136 11.31 -18.47 -7.85
C THR A 136 11.81 -19.40 -6.73
N LYS A 137 12.96 -20.02 -6.90
CA LYS A 137 13.59 -20.89 -5.88
C LYS A 137 14.07 -20.12 -4.63
N THR A 138 14.34 -18.84 -4.76
CA THR A 138 14.85 -17.96 -3.69
C THR A 138 13.77 -17.02 -3.13
N GLN A 139 12.58 -17.01 -3.73
CA GLN A 139 11.45 -16.25 -3.20
C GLN A 139 11.05 -16.79 -1.82
N LYS A 140 10.92 -15.88 -0.86
CA LYS A 140 10.52 -16.24 0.51
C LYS A 140 9.04 -15.97 0.71
N LEU A 141 8.39 -16.85 1.47
CA LEU A 141 7.05 -16.56 2.02
C LEU A 141 7.10 -15.31 2.90
N HIS A 142 5.98 -14.59 3.01
CA HIS A 142 5.88 -13.38 3.82
C HIS A 142 6.40 -13.55 5.25
N LEU A 143 6.11 -14.68 5.91
CA LEU A 143 6.63 -14.98 7.25
C LEU A 143 8.15 -15.12 7.32
N ALA A 144 8.80 -15.55 6.23
CA ALA A 144 10.25 -15.66 6.17
C ALA A 144 10.96 -14.30 5.95
N LEU A 145 10.21 -13.26 5.60
CA LEU A 145 10.72 -11.88 5.52
C LEU A 145 10.68 -11.18 6.89
N LEU A 146 9.79 -11.61 7.77
CA LEU A 146 9.49 -10.96 9.03
C LEU A 146 10.73 -10.68 9.92
N PRO A 147 11.73 -11.57 10.05
CA PRO A 147 12.92 -11.25 10.85
C PRO A 147 13.66 -10.01 10.35
N LYS A 148 13.87 -9.89 9.04
CA LYS A 148 14.54 -8.73 8.45
C LYS A 148 13.72 -7.45 8.54
N GLN A 149 12.41 -7.56 8.40
CA GLN A 149 11.49 -6.43 8.56
C GLN A 149 11.51 -5.93 10.01
N LYS A 150 11.53 -6.84 10.99
CA LYS A 150 11.65 -6.50 12.42
C LYS A 150 12.96 -5.78 12.74
N GLU A 151 14.09 -6.18 12.14
CA GLU A 151 15.36 -5.48 12.30
C GLU A 151 15.27 -4.00 11.88
N ILE A 152 14.51 -3.68 10.81
CA ILE A 152 14.31 -2.30 10.39
C ILE A 152 13.33 -1.56 11.30
N VAL A 153 12.30 -2.24 11.82
CA VAL A 153 11.40 -1.64 12.83
C VAL A 153 12.17 -1.32 14.11
N GLU A 154 13.08 -2.19 14.55
CA GLU A 154 14.00 -1.92 15.70
C GLU A 154 14.91 -0.72 15.39
N ALA A 155 15.49 -0.67 14.20
CA ALA A 155 16.33 0.45 13.76
C ALA A 155 15.55 1.77 13.76
N LEU A 156 14.28 1.73 13.33
CA LEU A 156 13.39 2.90 13.33
C LEU A 156 13.14 3.41 14.77
N VAL A 157 12.84 2.50 15.69
CA VAL A 157 12.59 2.84 17.11
C VAL A 157 13.86 3.36 17.78
N ASN A 158 15.01 2.73 17.51
CA ASN A 158 16.30 3.04 18.14
C ASN A 158 17.07 4.16 17.41
N LYS A 159 16.53 4.70 16.32
CA LYS A 159 17.20 5.69 15.46
C LYS A 159 18.57 5.21 14.93
N ASP A 160 18.70 3.92 14.61
CA ASP A 160 19.92 3.33 14.04
C ASP A 160 20.09 3.77 12.58
N LYS A 161 20.74 4.91 12.37
CA LYS A 161 20.96 5.51 11.06
C LYS A 161 21.60 4.52 10.07
N SER A 162 22.57 3.71 10.49
CA SER A 162 23.26 2.77 9.60
C SER A 162 22.31 1.73 9.00
N LYS A 163 21.44 1.14 9.80
CA LYS A 163 20.43 0.17 9.32
C LYS A 163 19.32 0.83 8.51
N LEU A 164 18.93 2.04 8.86
CA LEU A 164 17.97 2.82 8.10
C LEU A 164 18.52 3.19 6.72
N ASP A 165 19.80 3.54 6.61
CA ASP A 165 20.48 3.79 5.33
C ASP A 165 20.59 2.52 4.48
N GLU A 166 20.86 1.36 5.09
CA GLU A 166 20.84 0.07 4.37
C GLU A 166 19.45 -0.19 3.77
N PHE A 167 18.39 0.05 4.55
CA PHE A 167 17.01 -0.10 4.06
C PHE A 167 16.68 0.92 2.98
N TRP A 168 17.13 2.17 3.13
CA TRP A 168 16.93 3.22 2.14
C TRP A 168 17.61 2.88 0.80
N ASN A 169 18.83 2.33 0.85
CA ASN A 169 19.53 1.82 -0.31
C ASN A 169 18.78 0.63 -0.97
N LEU A 170 18.19 -0.26 -0.18
CA LEU A 170 17.34 -1.32 -0.70
C LEU A 170 16.09 -0.75 -1.39
N LYS A 171 15.43 0.23 -0.77
CA LYS A 171 14.27 0.93 -1.33
C LYS A 171 14.63 1.59 -2.67
N ASP A 172 15.70 2.35 -2.74
CA ASP A 172 16.19 2.97 -3.97
C ASP A 172 16.45 1.94 -5.07
N ARG A 173 17.11 0.83 -4.73
CA ARG A 173 17.33 -0.28 -5.68
C ARG A 173 16.02 -0.85 -6.20
N VAL A 174 15.04 -1.13 -5.34
CA VAL A 174 13.73 -1.66 -5.72
C VAL A 174 13.01 -0.70 -6.67
N TYR A 175 13.04 0.59 -6.35
CA TYR A 175 12.44 1.60 -7.22
C TYR A 175 13.13 1.65 -8.58
N LYS A 176 14.46 1.72 -8.64
CA LYS A 176 15.22 1.80 -9.90
C LYS A 176 15.11 0.56 -10.76
N THR A 177 15.17 -0.62 -10.15
CA THR A 177 15.30 -1.88 -10.92
C THR A 177 13.99 -2.63 -11.15
N ILE A 178 12.92 -2.26 -10.41
CA ILE A 178 11.65 -2.96 -10.48
C ILE A 178 10.52 -1.98 -10.76
N ILE A 179 10.24 -1.05 -9.82
CA ILE A 179 9.05 -0.19 -9.91
C ILE A 179 9.12 0.76 -11.11
N HIS A 180 10.25 1.44 -11.29
CA HIS A 180 10.49 2.37 -12.40
C HIS A 180 11.09 1.72 -13.65
N LYS A 181 10.99 0.39 -13.76
CA LYS A 181 11.33 -0.30 -14.99
C LYS A 181 10.46 0.20 -16.13
N GLU A 182 11.07 0.39 -17.31
CA GLU A 182 10.36 0.95 -18.46
C GLU A 182 9.07 0.18 -18.78
N GLU A 183 9.11 -1.15 -18.70
CA GLU A 183 7.94 -1.99 -18.96
C GLU A 183 6.81 -1.74 -17.96
N ASN A 184 7.13 -1.49 -16.68
CA ASN A 184 6.13 -1.22 -15.64
C ASN A 184 5.55 0.18 -15.82
N LEU A 185 6.39 1.20 -16.09
CA LEU A 185 5.92 2.55 -16.38
C LEU A 185 5.03 2.59 -17.64
N LYS A 186 5.38 1.81 -18.66
CA LYS A 186 4.55 1.64 -19.85
C LYS A 186 3.20 1.00 -19.50
N ALA A 187 3.21 -0.05 -18.69
CA ALA A 187 1.99 -0.71 -18.24
C ALA A 187 1.07 0.24 -17.46
N ASP A 188 1.62 1.03 -16.56
CA ASP A 188 0.88 2.04 -15.81
C ASP A 188 0.29 3.11 -16.73
N SER A 189 1.06 3.58 -17.72
CA SER A 189 0.59 4.56 -18.71
C SER A 189 -0.57 4.02 -19.55
N ILE A 190 -0.49 2.74 -19.97
CA ILE A 190 -1.59 2.07 -20.71
C ILE A 190 -2.85 2.00 -19.82
N ALA A 191 -2.69 1.63 -18.55
CA ALA A 191 -3.79 1.51 -17.62
C ALA A 191 -4.48 2.87 -17.36
N ILE A 192 -3.69 3.92 -17.13
CA ILE A 192 -4.17 5.30 -16.94
C ILE A 192 -4.92 5.78 -18.20
N GLU A 193 -4.32 5.64 -19.39
CA GLU A 193 -4.95 6.07 -20.63
C GLU A 193 -6.26 5.31 -20.90
N PHE A 194 -6.28 4.02 -20.59
CA PHE A 194 -7.48 3.20 -20.73
C PHE A 194 -8.61 3.72 -19.85
N VAL A 195 -8.35 3.99 -18.58
CA VAL A 195 -9.37 4.55 -17.67
C VAL A 195 -9.85 5.91 -18.13
N LYS A 196 -8.96 6.76 -18.67
CA LYS A 196 -9.32 8.09 -19.16
C LYS A 196 -10.15 8.06 -20.44
N SER A 197 -9.90 7.11 -21.33
CA SER A 197 -10.50 7.06 -22.68
C SER A 197 -11.69 6.11 -22.81
N GLU A 198 -11.79 5.06 -21.99
CA GLU A 198 -12.85 4.05 -22.12
C GLU A 198 -14.18 4.61 -21.60
N LYS A 199 -15.16 4.73 -22.49
CA LYS A 199 -16.47 5.33 -22.19
C LYS A 199 -17.30 4.51 -21.20
N ASN A 200 -17.12 3.19 -21.21
CA ASN A 200 -17.89 2.26 -20.37
C ASN A 200 -17.32 2.11 -18.95
N ILE A 201 -16.25 2.81 -18.62
CA ILE A 201 -15.74 2.90 -17.24
C ILE A 201 -16.56 3.95 -16.50
N ASP A 202 -17.12 3.55 -15.38
CA ASP A 202 -17.87 4.34 -14.44
C ASP A 202 -17.18 4.35 -13.05
N LYS A 203 -17.75 5.11 -12.13
CA LYS A 203 -17.25 5.19 -10.76
C LYS A 203 -17.30 3.83 -10.04
N GLU A 204 -18.31 3.03 -10.33
CA GLU A 204 -18.52 1.70 -9.75
C GLU A 204 -17.43 0.72 -10.15
N SER A 205 -16.79 0.95 -11.30
CA SER A 205 -15.66 0.14 -11.77
C SER A 205 -14.44 0.19 -10.85
N PHE A 206 -14.34 1.21 -9.98
CA PHE A 206 -13.30 1.30 -8.96
C PHE A 206 -13.45 0.25 -7.85
N PHE A 207 -14.66 -0.23 -7.63
CA PHE A 207 -14.96 -1.21 -6.58
C PHE A 207 -14.84 -2.67 -7.04
N PHE A 208 -14.47 -2.90 -8.29
CA PHE A 208 -14.26 -4.25 -8.80
C PHE A 208 -12.98 -4.87 -8.22
N SER A 209 -13.03 -6.18 -8.00
CA SER A 209 -11.81 -6.95 -7.83
C SER A 209 -11.01 -6.97 -9.14
N ASP A 210 -9.70 -7.25 -9.08
CA ASP A 210 -8.86 -7.42 -10.28
C ASP A 210 -9.45 -8.43 -11.27
N LYS A 211 -10.11 -9.48 -10.76
CA LYS A 211 -10.75 -10.53 -11.57
C LYS A 211 -11.96 -10.00 -12.33
N GLU A 212 -12.86 -9.30 -11.64
CA GLU A 212 -14.06 -8.70 -12.25
C GLU A 212 -13.69 -7.63 -13.27
N PHE A 213 -12.73 -6.77 -12.91
CA PHE A 213 -12.23 -5.74 -13.79
C PHE A 213 -11.62 -6.36 -15.06
N LYS A 214 -10.82 -7.41 -14.92
CA LYS A 214 -10.25 -8.15 -16.05
C LYS A 214 -11.31 -8.77 -16.94
N GLN A 215 -12.38 -9.31 -16.36
CA GLN A 215 -13.48 -9.90 -17.12
C GLN A 215 -14.25 -8.83 -17.91
N LYS A 216 -14.58 -7.70 -17.29
CA LYS A 216 -15.34 -6.62 -17.92
C LYS A 216 -14.51 -5.85 -18.95
N TYR A 217 -13.23 -5.62 -18.68
CA TYR A 217 -12.34 -4.79 -19.49
C TYR A 217 -11.16 -5.59 -20.08
N SER A 218 -11.43 -6.75 -20.67
CA SER A 218 -10.42 -7.65 -21.24
C SER A 218 -9.49 -6.99 -22.26
N LYS A 219 -9.97 -5.96 -23.00
CA LYS A 219 -9.17 -5.17 -23.96
C LYS A 219 -7.94 -4.52 -23.31
N LEU A 220 -8.04 -4.04 -22.07
CA LEU A 220 -6.91 -3.49 -21.34
C LEU A 220 -5.82 -4.56 -21.16
N PHE A 221 -6.20 -5.72 -20.69
CA PHE A 221 -5.25 -6.80 -20.40
C PHE A 221 -4.60 -7.36 -21.66
N TYR A 222 -5.31 -7.31 -22.79
CA TYR A 222 -4.72 -7.62 -24.10
C TYR A 222 -3.64 -6.60 -24.49
N LYS A 223 -3.91 -5.29 -24.32
CA LYS A 223 -2.93 -4.22 -24.56
C LYS A 223 -1.72 -4.34 -23.66
N LEU A 224 -1.94 -4.59 -22.36
CA LEU A 224 -0.87 -4.81 -21.39
C LEU A 224 0.00 -6.01 -21.76
N ALA A 225 -0.62 -7.13 -22.17
CA ALA A 225 0.11 -8.33 -22.57
C ALA A 225 0.98 -8.12 -23.83
N LYS A 226 0.56 -7.25 -24.75
CA LYS A 226 1.30 -6.92 -25.97
C LYS A 226 2.32 -5.81 -25.79
N ASN A 227 2.27 -5.11 -24.64
CA ASN A 227 3.11 -3.92 -24.38
C ASN A 227 3.05 -2.87 -25.52
N GLU A 228 1.86 -2.72 -26.11
CA GLU A 228 1.60 -1.83 -27.26
C GLU A 228 1.50 -0.38 -26.78
N ILE A 229 2.61 0.27 -26.51
CA ILE A 229 2.63 1.73 -26.42
C ILE A 229 3.27 2.29 -27.68
N LYS A 230 2.53 3.16 -28.35
CA LYS A 230 3.13 4.15 -29.26
C LYS A 230 3.99 5.06 -28.37
N GLU A 231 5.20 5.38 -28.84
CA GLU A 231 6.12 6.28 -28.16
C GLU A 231 5.41 7.53 -27.64
N LYS A 232 5.17 7.56 -26.35
CA LYS A 232 4.75 8.76 -25.62
C LYS A 232 5.77 8.96 -24.50
N GLU A 233 6.09 10.20 -24.24
CA GLU A 233 6.96 10.61 -23.16
C GLU A 233 6.44 10.04 -21.82
N LEU A 234 7.27 9.25 -21.14
CA LEU A 234 6.93 8.72 -19.84
C LEU A 234 7.09 9.82 -18.80
N ILE A 235 5.99 10.32 -18.28
CA ILE A 235 6.00 11.31 -17.21
C ILE A 235 6.00 10.60 -15.87
N TYR A 236 7.08 10.72 -15.10
CA TYR A 236 7.14 10.25 -13.72
C TYR A 236 7.50 11.39 -12.76
N LYS A 237 6.94 11.36 -11.56
CA LYS A 237 7.28 12.31 -10.50
C LYS A 237 8.39 11.73 -9.64
N LYS A 238 9.54 12.40 -9.59
CA LYS A 238 10.62 12.10 -8.65
C LYS A 238 10.39 12.89 -7.36
N ARG A 239 10.36 12.21 -6.22
CA ARG A 239 10.42 12.86 -4.91
C ARG A 239 11.78 12.61 -4.30
N ASN A 240 12.44 13.68 -3.87
CA ASN A 240 13.65 13.59 -3.06
C ASN A 240 13.25 13.86 -1.62
N TYR A 241 13.73 13.01 -0.71
CA TYR A 241 13.61 13.23 0.73
C TYR A 241 15.00 13.52 1.26
N TYR A 242 15.10 14.55 2.06
CA TYR A 242 16.31 14.88 2.80
C TYR A 242 16.01 14.60 4.27
N ILE A 243 16.92 13.92 4.93
CA ILE A 243 16.85 13.73 6.40
C ILE A 243 17.86 14.73 6.94
N ASP A 244 17.40 15.76 7.64
CA ASP A 244 18.27 16.71 8.32
C ASP A 244 19.01 15.98 9.43
N GLU A 245 20.31 16.29 9.58
CA GLU A 245 21.18 15.63 10.57
C GLU A 245 20.81 16.00 12.02
N ASP A 246 19.96 17.01 12.21
CA ASP A 246 19.61 17.62 13.50
C ASP A 246 18.22 17.24 14.05
N GLU A 247 17.49 16.29 13.41
CA GLU A 247 16.21 15.77 13.92
C GLU A 247 16.31 14.36 14.54
#